data_7f2de5a47a5b89c46049641f0d85ebea
#
_entry.id   7f2de5a47a5b89c46049641f0d85ebea
#
_cell.length_a   1.000
_cell.length_b   1.000
_cell.length_c   1.000
_cell.angle_alpha   90.00
_cell.angle_beta   90.00
_cell.angle_gamma   90.00
#
_symmetry.space_group_name_H-M   'P 1'
#
loop_
_entity.id
_entity.type
_entity.pdbx_description
1 polymer ?
#
loop_
_entity_poly.entity_id
_entity_poly.type
_entity_poly.pdbx_seq_one_letter_code
_entity_poly.pdbx_strand_id
1 'polypeptide(L)'
;MTNIKITKTQGNWKIGTIDGIKFNAKVYEEPSEEYGLNKSNVSKLWIDGVCNYDRGWDVRAKTAEGKAMVKAILAYFKNPENCK
;
A
#
# COMPACT_ATOMS: atom_id res chain seq x y z
N MET A 1 4.76 14.84 7.24
CA MET A 1 3.55 14.68 6.42
C MET A 1 3.83 13.75 5.25
N THR A 2 2.97 12.79 5.03
CA THR A 2 3.19 11.77 4.01
C THR A 2 2.61 12.22 2.67
N ASN A 3 3.43 12.20 1.63
CA ASN A 3 3.02 12.62 0.29
C ASN A 3 2.95 11.40 -0.64
N ILE A 4 1.74 11.03 -1.03
CA ILE A 4 1.50 9.88 -1.91
C ILE A 4 1.11 10.38 -3.30
N LYS A 5 1.82 9.89 -4.32
CA LYS A 5 1.52 10.20 -5.73
C LYS A 5 1.35 8.89 -6.49
N ILE A 6 0.25 8.76 -7.21
CA ILE A 6 0.03 7.61 -8.09
C ILE A 6 0.48 8.01 -9.49
N THR A 7 1.47 7.32 -10.01
CA THR A 7 2.05 7.61 -11.34
C THR A 7 1.48 6.71 -12.43
N LYS A 8 0.98 5.52 -12.06
CA LYS A 8 0.44 4.56 -13.01
C LYS A 8 -0.61 3.68 -12.34
N THR A 9 -1.69 3.40 -13.05
CA THR A 9 -2.71 2.45 -12.63
C THR A 9 -2.84 1.38 -13.71
N GLN A 10 -2.79 0.12 -13.31
CA GLN A 10 -2.84 -1.01 -14.22
C GLN A 10 -3.70 -2.10 -13.60
N GLY A 11 -4.98 -2.13 -13.96
CA GLY A 11 -5.94 -3.01 -13.31
C GLY A 11 -6.06 -2.66 -11.84
N ASN A 12 -5.84 -3.63 -10.97
CA ASN A 12 -5.86 -3.43 -9.52
C ASN A 12 -4.54 -2.92 -8.96
N TRP A 13 -3.51 -2.78 -9.81
CA TRP A 13 -2.20 -2.32 -9.38
C TRP A 13 -2.13 -0.80 -9.39
N LYS A 14 -1.68 -0.24 -8.27
CA LYS A 14 -1.39 1.18 -8.14
C LYS A 14 0.11 1.34 -7.94
N ILE A 15 0.74 2.08 -8.83
CA ILE A 15 2.18 2.29 -8.82
C ILE A 15 2.44 3.77 -8.61
N GLY A 16 3.32 4.09 -7.71
CA GLY A 16 3.60 5.49 -7.44
C GLY A 16 4.75 5.69 -6.46
N THR A 17 4.71 6.81 -5.77
CA THR A 17 5.72 7.15 -4.76
C THR A 17 5.05 7.60 -3.48
N ILE A 18 5.73 7.31 -2.37
CA ILE A 18 5.38 7.82 -1.05
C ILE A 18 6.63 8.51 -0.49
N ASP A 19 6.53 9.83 -0.31
CA ASP A 19 7.66 10.66 0.11
C ASP A 19 8.89 10.48 -0.79
N GLY A 20 8.65 10.29 -2.11
CA GLY A 20 9.70 10.08 -3.09
C GLY A 20 10.20 8.65 -3.22
N ILE A 21 9.71 7.73 -2.39
CA ILE A 21 10.11 6.33 -2.41
C ILE A 21 9.10 5.53 -3.24
N LYS A 22 9.57 4.72 -4.17
CA LYS A 22 8.70 3.94 -5.06
C LYS A 22 7.91 2.88 -4.28
N PHE A 23 6.63 2.72 -4.63
CA PHE A 23 5.81 1.66 -4.08
C PHE A 23 4.87 1.09 -5.13
N ASN A 24 4.45 -0.16 -4.91
CA ASN A 24 3.41 -0.83 -5.68
C ASN A 24 2.40 -1.39 -4.70
N ALA A 25 1.12 -1.24 -5.00
CA ALA A 25 0.06 -1.80 -4.18
C ALA A 25 -1.00 -2.44 -5.06
N LYS A 26 -1.46 -3.62 -4.69
CA LYS A 26 -2.60 -4.25 -5.35
C LYS A 26 -3.83 -3.96 -4.51
N VAL A 27 -4.73 -3.17 -5.06
CA VAL A 27 -5.85 -2.59 -4.33
C VAL A 27 -7.17 -3.05 -4.95
N TYR A 28 -8.07 -3.57 -4.13
CA TYR A 28 -9.41 -3.99 -4.54
C TYR A 28 -10.43 -2.98 -4.06
N GLU A 29 -11.63 -3.02 -4.65
CA GLU A 29 -12.72 -2.12 -4.24
C GLU A 29 -13.23 -2.42 -2.85
N GLU A 30 -13.17 -3.68 -2.42
CA GLU A 30 -13.66 -4.11 -1.12
C GLU A 30 -12.54 -4.67 -0.26
N PRO A 31 -12.61 -4.46 1.07
CA PRO A 31 -11.63 -5.06 1.98
C PRO A 31 -11.72 -6.58 1.98
N SER A 32 -10.58 -7.24 2.18
CA SER A 32 -10.52 -8.69 2.33
C SER A 32 -10.03 -9.04 3.72
N GLU A 33 -10.79 -9.85 4.45
CA GLU A 33 -10.39 -10.30 5.78
C GLU A 33 -9.27 -11.34 5.71
N GLU A 34 -9.19 -12.09 4.60
CA GLU A 34 -8.19 -13.14 4.44
C GLU A 34 -6.86 -12.61 3.91
N TYR A 35 -6.91 -11.77 2.88
CA TYR A 35 -5.72 -11.36 2.14
C TYR A 35 -5.37 -9.89 2.29
N GLY A 36 -6.30 -9.07 2.76
CA GLY A 36 -6.03 -7.64 2.94
C GLY A 36 -5.09 -7.37 4.09
N LEU A 37 -4.11 -6.52 3.88
CA LEU A 37 -3.19 -6.07 4.92
C LEU A 37 -4.01 -5.37 6.01
N ASN A 38 -3.96 -5.88 7.24
CA ASN A 38 -4.79 -5.42 8.35
C ASN A 38 -6.29 -5.37 8.01
N LYS A 39 -6.75 -6.38 7.27
CA LYS A 39 -8.15 -6.48 6.82
C LYS A 39 -8.58 -5.31 5.92
N SER A 40 -7.63 -4.71 5.22
CA SER A 40 -7.89 -3.61 4.30
C SER A 40 -8.16 -4.11 2.89
N ASN A 41 -8.39 -3.19 1.97
CA ASN A 41 -8.55 -3.50 0.55
C ASN A 41 -7.20 -3.65 -0.19
N VAL A 42 -6.08 -3.54 0.51
CA VAL A 42 -4.73 -3.72 -0.05
C VAL A 42 -4.29 -5.15 0.20
N SER A 43 -4.16 -5.95 -0.86
CA SER A 43 -3.75 -7.36 -0.74
C SER A 43 -2.27 -7.58 -0.98
N LYS A 44 -1.61 -6.65 -1.68
CA LYS A 44 -0.17 -6.69 -1.90
C LYS A 44 0.38 -5.28 -1.76
N LEU A 45 1.53 -5.15 -1.11
CA LEU A 45 2.18 -3.86 -0.91
C LEU A 45 3.69 -4.05 -0.91
N TRP A 46 4.36 -3.34 -1.80
CA TRP A 46 5.81 -3.27 -1.83
C TRP A 46 6.22 -1.80 -1.75
N ILE A 47 7.10 -1.50 -0.82
CA ILE A 47 7.72 -0.18 -0.70
C ILE A 47 9.22 -0.39 -0.77
N ASP A 48 9.88 0.28 -1.72
CA ASP A 48 11.30 0.09 -2.00
C ASP A 48 12.17 0.29 -0.75
N GLY A 49 12.90 -0.78 -0.38
CA GLY A 49 13.77 -0.75 0.79
C GLY A 49 13.05 -0.74 2.14
N VAL A 50 11.73 -0.84 2.17
CA VAL A 50 10.95 -0.72 3.42
C VAL A 50 10.24 -2.01 3.77
N CYS A 51 9.39 -2.51 2.88
CA CYS A 51 8.60 -3.70 3.19
C CYS A 51 8.09 -4.41 1.93
N ASN A 52 7.66 -5.64 2.11
CA ASN A 52 7.02 -6.43 1.06
C ASN A 52 5.93 -7.30 1.68
N TYR A 53 4.70 -7.07 1.27
CA TYR A 53 3.54 -7.83 1.72
C TYR A 53 2.83 -8.44 0.50
N ASP A 54 2.73 -9.76 0.45
CA ASP A 54 2.03 -10.49 -0.60
C ASP A 54 1.13 -11.52 0.06
N ARG A 55 -0.07 -11.09 0.46
CA ARG A 55 -1.04 -11.88 1.21
C ARG A 55 -0.48 -12.44 2.53
N GLY A 56 0.60 -11.84 3.00
CA GLY A 56 1.34 -12.16 4.19
C GLY A 56 2.66 -11.38 4.15
N TRP A 57 3.28 -11.18 5.30
CA TRP A 57 4.52 -10.41 5.34
C TRP A 57 5.71 -11.23 4.90
N ASP A 58 6.36 -10.86 3.79
CA ASP A 58 7.68 -11.39 3.42
C ASP A 58 8.76 -10.56 4.09
N VAL A 59 8.64 -9.23 4.03
CA VAL A 59 9.56 -8.30 4.70
C VAL A 59 8.72 -7.25 5.41
N ARG A 60 8.81 -7.21 6.74
CA ARG A 60 8.07 -6.24 7.54
C ARG A 60 8.81 -4.91 7.60
N ALA A 61 8.06 -3.81 7.66
CA ALA A 61 8.64 -2.51 7.95
C ALA A 61 9.26 -2.54 9.36
N LYS A 62 10.54 -2.19 9.47
CA LYS A 62 11.29 -2.28 10.73
C LYS A 62 11.40 -0.95 11.46
N THR A 63 11.30 0.15 10.73
CA THR A 63 11.45 1.47 11.30
C THR A 63 10.09 2.11 11.58
N ALA A 64 10.06 3.09 12.46
CA ALA A 64 8.84 3.85 12.73
C ALA A 64 8.35 4.57 11.47
N GLU A 65 9.29 5.09 10.67
CA GLU A 65 8.98 5.75 9.40
C GLU A 65 8.35 4.77 8.40
N GLY A 66 8.92 3.57 8.29
CA GLY A 66 8.39 2.53 7.40
C GLY A 66 6.99 2.09 7.81
N LYS A 67 6.76 1.90 9.10
CA LYS A 67 5.44 1.55 9.62
C LYS A 67 4.42 2.67 9.36
N ALA A 68 4.84 3.92 9.50
CA ALA A 68 3.99 5.06 9.21
C ALA A 68 3.63 5.14 7.72
N MET A 69 4.56 4.80 6.83
CA MET A 69 4.31 4.73 5.39
C MET A 69 3.26 3.69 5.05
N VAL A 70 3.37 2.50 5.63
CA VAL A 70 2.37 1.43 5.43
C VAL A 70 1.00 1.93 5.87
N LYS A 71 0.92 2.50 7.05
CA LYS A 71 -0.32 3.01 7.62
C LYS A 71 -0.94 4.11 6.74
N ALA A 72 -0.10 5.00 6.22
CA ALA A 72 -0.53 6.09 5.35
C ALA A 72 -1.10 5.55 4.02
N ILE A 73 -0.45 4.53 3.44
CA ILE A 73 -0.93 3.91 2.20
C ILE A 73 -2.28 3.22 2.43
N LEU A 74 -2.44 2.50 3.53
CA LEU A 74 -3.71 1.86 3.86
C LEU A 74 -4.82 2.89 4.03
N ALA A 75 -4.54 3.99 4.71
CA ALA A 75 -5.50 5.07 4.90
C ALA A 75 -5.87 5.74 3.56
N TYR A 76 -4.88 5.92 2.69
CA TYR A 76 -5.08 6.52 1.37
C TYR A 76 -6.06 5.69 0.53
N PHE A 77 -5.86 4.38 0.47
CA PHE A 77 -6.71 3.49 -0.33
C PHE A 77 -7.99 3.07 0.37
N LYS A 78 -8.17 3.43 1.62
CA LYS A 78 -9.45 3.26 2.31
C LYS A 78 -10.52 4.16 1.71
N ASN A 79 -10.13 5.29 1.13
CA ASN A 79 -11.03 6.17 0.42
C ASN A 79 -11.31 5.62 -0.98
N PRO A 80 -12.59 5.28 -1.33
CA PRO A 80 -12.91 4.70 -2.64
C PRO A 80 -12.48 5.57 -3.83
N GLU A 81 -12.43 6.87 -3.64
CA GLU A 81 -11.99 7.81 -4.69
C GLU A 81 -10.54 7.55 -5.10
N ASN A 82 -9.70 7.11 -4.17
CA ASN A 82 -8.29 6.85 -4.43
C ASN A 82 -8.04 5.48 -5.05
N CYS A 83 -9.06 4.63 -5.13
CA CYS A 83 -8.96 3.28 -5.72
C CYS A 83 -9.32 3.24 -7.20
N LYS A 84 -9.72 4.36 -7.77
CA LYS A 84 -10.13 4.44 -9.18
C LYS A 84 -8.97 4.65 -10.12
#